data_a075abdf6162bf558ea856f0daa7ee93
#
_entry.id   a075abdf6162bf558ea856f0daa7ee93
#
_cell.length_a   1.000
_cell.length_b   1.000
_cell.length_c   1.000
_cell.angle_alpha   90.00
_cell.angle_beta   90.00
_cell.angle_gamma   90.00
#
_symmetry.space_group_name_H-M   'P 1'
#
loop_
_entity.id
_entity.type
_entity.pdbx_description
1 polymer ?
#
loop_
_entity_poly.entity_id
_entity_poly.type
_entity_poly.pdbx_seq_one_letter_code
_entity_poly.pdbx_strand_id
1 'polypeptide(L)'
;VAEPDLQVLAGNVPEIDTTVLILTVSVGVGFFLMLCMVRILFSISLRTMLIVFYAIVFAAAFLSDESILSVAFDSGGVTTGPMTVPFIMALGVGVASIRSDENAKADSFGLVGLCSIGPILSVLLLGAIYKTQPAQGESGTVSGVATTVELGKDYLHALPEYLWEVTMALLPIVVFFLIFQVISLKLRKLPFMRIVIGILYTYLGLVLFLTGVNVGFSPLGYALGAALAEGWKVYLLAPLAMLMGWFIINAEPAVHTLNKQVEELSAGAISAKAMGMSLSIAVSAAGGLAMLRVITGISIMYFLVPGYLIALALSFFVPRTFTAIAFDSGGVASGPLTATFMLPFATGACEALGGNVMTDAFGLVALVAMMPLITVQVMGAIYVVKSRHASQEPQLPDFGDNEIIELWEAC
;
A
#
# COMPACT_ATOMS: atom_id res chain seq x y z
N VAL A 1 1.98 -12.37 -8.60
CA VAL A 1 2.99 -13.45 -8.65
C VAL A 1 4.34 -12.97 -8.11
N ALA A 2 4.73 -11.73 -8.38
CA ALA A 2 6.03 -11.21 -7.94
C ALA A 2 6.02 -10.59 -6.53
N GLU A 3 4.85 -10.45 -5.89
CA GLU A 3 4.74 -9.85 -4.57
C GLU A 3 4.58 -10.94 -3.51
N PRO A 4 5.55 -11.09 -2.59
CA PRO A 4 5.52 -12.12 -1.57
C PRO A 4 4.35 -12.00 -0.60
N ASP A 5 3.92 -10.79 -0.31
CA ASP A 5 2.82 -10.52 0.63
C ASP A 5 1.49 -11.12 0.17
N LEU A 6 1.31 -11.27 -1.14
CA LEU A 6 0.14 -11.95 -1.70
C LEU A 6 0.12 -13.44 -1.36
N GLN A 7 1.30 -14.06 -1.26
CA GLN A 7 1.40 -15.47 -0.84
C GLN A 7 1.03 -15.62 0.64
N VAL A 8 1.47 -14.68 1.49
CA VAL A 8 1.10 -14.65 2.90
C VAL A 8 -0.41 -14.48 3.06
N LEU A 9 -1.03 -13.53 2.33
CA LEU A 9 -2.48 -13.37 2.35
C LEU A 9 -3.18 -14.67 1.90
N ALA A 10 -2.75 -15.23 0.77
CA ALA A 10 -3.38 -16.42 0.19
C ALA A 10 -3.23 -17.67 1.09
N GLY A 11 -2.11 -17.79 1.81
CA GLY A 11 -1.88 -18.85 2.80
C GLY A 11 -2.79 -18.73 4.04
N ASN A 12 -3.23 -17.50 4.36
CA ASN A 12 -4.14 -17.24 5.47
C ASN A 12 -5.64 -17.36 5.11
N VAL A 13 -5.97 -17.67 3.85
CA VAL A 13 -7.36 -17.86 3.37
C VAL A 13 -7.58 -19.34 3.02
N PRO A 14 -7.96 -20.19 3.99
CA PRO A 14 -8.04 -21.64 3.78
C PRO A 14 -9.19 -22.09 2.86
N GLU A 15 -10.13 -21.19 2.58
CA GLU A 15 -11.33 -21.49 1.77
C GLU A 15 -11.09 -21.47 0.27
N ILE A 16 -9.97 -20.89 -0.19
CA ILE A 16 -9.63 -20.73 -1.60
C ILE A 16 -8.23 -21.30 -1.85
N ASP A 17 -8.07 -22.08 -2.91
CA ASP A 17 -6.75 -22.53 -3.34
C ASP A 17 -5.81 -21.36 -3.56
N THR A 18 -4.65 -21.40 -2.90
CA THR A 18 -3.62 -20.33 -2.93
C THR A 18 -3.24 -19.94 -4.36
N THR A 19 -3.09 -20.92 -5.25
CA THR A 19 -2.70 -20.69 -6.65
C THR A 19 -3.81 -19.97 -7.41
N VAL A 20 -5.07 -20.37 -7.18
CA VAL A 20 -6.24 -19.74 -7.82
C VAL A 20 -6.37 -18.30 -7.38
N LEU A 21 -6.22 -18.02 -6.09
CA LEU A 21 -6.28 -16.66 -5.56
C LEU A 21 -5.17 -15.79 -6.14
N ILE A 22 -3.91 -16.25 -6.12
CA ILE A 22 -2.77 -15.51 -6.67
C ILE A 22 -2.93 -15.22 -8.17
N LEU A 23 -3.37 -16.20 -8.97
CA LEU A 23 -3.59 -16.01 -10.40
C LEU A 23 -4.72 -15.01 -10.68
N THR A 24 -5.83 -15.12 -9.95
CA THR A 24 -6.97 -14.22 -10.08
C THR A 24 -6.58 -12.78 -9.79
N VAL A 25 -5.90 -12.56 -8.69
CA VAL A 25 -5.36 -11.25 -8.28
C VAL A 25 -4.38 -10.72 -9.32
N SER A 26 -3.46 -11.56 -9.80
CA SER A 26 -2.46 -11.17 -10.81
C SER A 26 -3.08 -10.71 -12.13
N VAL A 27 -4.13 -11.41 -12.58
CA VAL A 27 -4.88 -11.01 -13.78
C VAL A 27 -5.58 -9.67 -13.56
N GLY A 28 -6.16 -9.45 -12.36
CA GLY A 28 -6.78 -8.17 -11.99
C GLY A 28 -5.79 -7.01 -12.04
N VAL A 29 -4.62 -7.17 -11.41
CA VAL A 29 -3.55 -6.14 -11.45
C VAL A 29 -3.12 -5.86 -12.88
N GLY A 30 -2.85 -6.90 -13.67
CA GLY A 30 -2.39 -6.76 -15.06
C GLY A 30 -3.40 -6.02 -15.93
N PHE A 31 -4.69 -6.32 -15.79
CA PHE A 31 -5.75 -5.63 -16.50
C PHE A 31 -5.84 -4.15 -16.12
N PHE A 32 -5.82 -3.84 -14.82
CA PHE A 32 -5.86 -2.45 -14.36
C PHE A 32 -4.56 -1.69 -14.68
N LEU A 33 -3.41 -2.34 -14.70
CA LEU A 33 -2.16 -1.72 -15.15
C LEU A 33 -2.25 -1.33 -16.63
N MET A 34 -2.84 -2.19 -17.47
CA MET A 34 -3.12 -1.85 -18.88
C MET A 34 -4.05 -0.63 -18.99
N LEU A 35 -5.13 -0.58 -18.20
CA LEU A 35 -6.03 0.58 -18.15
C LEU A 35 -5.30 1.85 -17.69
N CYS A 36 -4.36 1.73 -16.74
CA CYS A 36 -3.51 2.85 -16.31
C CYS A 36 -2.66 3.41 -17.45
N MET A 37 -2.06 2.54 -18.27
CA MET A 37 -1.28 2.98 -19.44
C MET A 37 -2.16 3.68 -20.46
N VAL A 38 -3.34 3.11 -20.77
CA VAL A 38 -4.34 3.73 -21.65
C VAL A 38 -4.78 5.10 -21.11
N ARG A 39 -5.02 5.20 -19.78
CA ARG A 39 -5.33 6.47 -19.12
C ARG A 39 -4.27 7.54 -19.39
N ILE A 40 -2.99 7.21 -19.18
CA ILE A 40 -1.89 8.16 -19.41
C ILE A 40 -1.86 8.59 -20.86
N LEU A 41 -1.90 7.67 -21.82
CA LEU A 41 -1.81 7.95 -23.25
C LEU A 41 -2.96 8.83 -23.76
N PHE A 42 -4.18 8.59 -23.28
CA PHE A 42 -5.39 9.32 -23.71
C PHE A 42 -5.79 10.47 -22.78
N SER A 43 -4.99 10.80 -21.76
CA SER A 43 -5.25 11.88 -20.78
C SER A 43 -6.61 11.75 -20.07
N ILE A 44 -7.04 10.52 -19.78
CA ILE A 44 -8.32 10.26 -19.12
C ILE A 44 -8.24 10.71 -17.66
N SER A 45 -9.28 11.39 -17.18
CA SER A 45 -9.33 11.88 -15.80
C SER A 45 -9.25 10.73 -14.77
N LEU A 46 -8.24 10.76 -13.89
CA LEU A 46 -8.12 9.80 -12.79
C LEU A 46 -9.36 9.78 -11.90
N ARG A 47 -9.88 10.95 -11.54
CA ARG A 47 -11.07 11.09 -10.70
C ARG A 47 -12.28 10.35 -11.28
N THR A 48 -12.53 10.51 -12.56
CA THR A 48 -13.65 9.83 -13.23
C THR A 48 -13.48 8.32 -13.17
N MET A 49 -12.27 7.82 -13.44
CA MET A 49 -11.99 6.39 -13.37
C MET A 49 -12.18 5.85 -11.94
N LEU A 50 -11.65 6.55 -10.93
CA LEU A 50 -11.84 6.16 -9.53
C LEU A 50 -13.30 6.09 -9.15
N ILE A 51 -14.11 7.12 -9.48
CA ILE A 51 -15.55 7.13 -9.17
C ILE A 51 -16.26 5.94 -9.83
N VAL A 52 -16.02 5.71 -11.13
CA VAL A 52 -16.67 4.62 -11.86
C VAL A 52 -16.27 3.26 -11.30
N PHE A 53 -14.98 3.02 -11.11
CA PHE A 53 -14.53 1.70 -10.65
C PHE A 53 -14.87 1.43 -9.18
N TYR A 54 -14.78 2.43 -8.29
CA TYR A 54 -15.25 2.23 -6.91
C TYR A 54 -16.77 2.07 -6.82
N ALA A 55 -17.56 2.71 -7.68
CA ALA A 55 -18.99 2.42 -7.78
C ALA A 55 -19.25 0.96 -8.17
N ILE A 56 -18.48 0.42 -9.12
CA ILE A 56 -18.56 -1.00 -9.52
C ILE A 56 -18.10 -1.91 -8.35
N VAL A 57 -16.98 -1.57 -7.67
CA VAL A 57 -16.49 -2.31 -6.51
C VAL A 57 -17.56 -2.42 -5.43
N PHE A 58 -18.16 -1.29 -5.02
CA PHE A 58 -19.16 -1.31 -3.98
C PHE A 58 -20.45 -2.00 -4.42
N ALA A 59 -20.86 -1.85 -5.69
CA ALA A 59 -21.98 -2.62 -6.21
C ALA A 59 -21.74 -4.14 -6.14
N ALA A 60 -20.54 -4.59 -6.51
CA ALA A 60 -20.14 -6.00 -6.38
C ALA A 60 -20.03 -6.43 -4.90
N ALA A 61 -19.48 -5.57 -4.05
CA ALA A 61 -19.34 -5.83 -2.61
C ALA A 61 -20.68 -6.03 -1.90
N PHE A 62 -21.71 -5.26 -2.25
CA PHE A 62 -23.07 -5.43 -1.70
C PHE A 62 -23.75 -6.74 -2.11
N LEU A 63 -23.25 -7.39 -3.16
CA LEU A 63 -23.76 -8.68 -3.65
C LEU A 63 -22.91 -9.87 -3.16
N SER A 64 -21.80 -9.62 -2.47
CA SER A 64 -20.83 -10.64 -2.04
C SER A 64 -21.01 -11.01 -0.57
N ASP A 65 -20.59 -12.21 -0.20
CA ASP A 65 -20.57 -12.66 1.19
C ASP A 65 -19.51 -11.91 2.02
N GLU A 66 -19.77 -11.70 3.30
CA GLU A 66 -18.96 -10.86 4.19
C GLU A 66 -17.54 -11.41 4.39
N SER A 67 -17.35 -12.72 4.39
CA SER A 67 -16.02 -13.36 4.48
C SER A 67 -15.13 -13.02 3.29
N ILE A 68 -15.66 -13.15 2.07
CA ILE A 68 -14.93 -12.83 0.83
C ILE A 68 -14.69 -11.34 0.70
N LEU A 69 -15.61 -10.53 1.17
CA LEU A 69 -15.52 -9.08 1.11
C LEU A 69 -14.27 -8.56 1.83
N SER A 70 -14.02 -9.02 3.05
CA SER A 70 -12.83 -8.61 3.81
C SER A 70 -11.54 -9.00 3.11
N VAL A 71 -11.45 -10.24 2.60
CA VAL A 71 -10.30 -10.74 1.84
C VAL A 71 -10.11 -9.98 0.52
N ALA A 72 -11.20 -9.67 -0.19
CA ALA A 72 -11.13 -8.94 -1.45
C ALA A 72 -10.54 -7.54 -1.26
N PHE A 73 -11.00 -6.79 -0.27
CA PHE A 73 -10.46 -5.47 0.00
C PHE A 73 -9.01 -5.52 0.53
N ASP A 74 -8.66 -6.51 1.35
CA ASP A 74 -7.26 -6.72 1.79
C ASP A 74 -6.36 -7.07 0.61
N SER A 75 -6.82 -7.87 -0.36
CA SER A 75 -6.04 -8.21 -1.54
C SER A 75 -5.64 -6.96 -2.36
N GLY A 76 -6.50 -5.93 -2.38
CA GLY A 76 -6.18 -4.66 -3.03
C GLY A 76 -5.00 -3.93 -2.40
N GLY A 77 -4.85 -4.03 -1.07
CA GLY A 77 -3.72 -3.45 -0.34
C GLY A 77 -2.44 -4.30 -0.47
N VAL A 78 -2.56 -5.59 -0.25
CA VAL A 78 -1.42 -6.52 -0.21
C VAL A 78 -0.69 -6.67 -1.55
N THR A 79 -1.36 -6.43 -2.68
CA THR A 79 -0.74 -6.54 -4.02
C THR A 79 0.23 -5.42 -4.35
N THR A 80 0.28 -4.38 -3.56
CA THR A 80 1.10 -3.19 -3.77
C THR A 80 2.18 -3.09 -2.70
N GLY A 81 3.23 -3.89 -2.82
CA GLY A 81 4.35 -3.96 -1.88
C GLY A 81 5.68 -3.41 -2.44
N PRO A 82 6.81 -3.78 -1.83
CA PRO A 82 8.13 -3.18 -2.10
C PRO A 82 8.67 -3.42 -3.50
N MET A 83 8.17 -4.41 -4.23
CA MET A 83 8.58 -4.70 -5.61
C MET A 83 7.63 -4.06 -6.62
N THR A 84 6.33 -4.20 -6.40
CA THR A 84 5.28 -3.79 -7.34
C THR A 84 5.15 -2.27 -7.43
N VAL A 85 5.22 -1.57 -6.30
CA VAL A 85 5.06 -0.10 -6.26
C VAL A 85 6.15 0.62 -7.05
N PRO A 86 7.46 0.43 -6.81
CA PRO A 86 8.49 1.11 -7.58
C PRO A 86 8.42 0.79 -9.07
N PHE A 87 8.03 -0.44 -9.43
CA PHE A 87 7.86 -0.85 -10.82
C PHE A 87 6.70 -0.10 -11.50
N ILE A 88 5.51 -0.08 -10.88
CA ILE A 88 4.34 0.63 -11.41
C ILE A 88 4.62 2.13 -11.54
N MET A 89 5.24 2.74 -10.52
CA MET A 89 5.57 4.17 -10.53
C MET A 89 6.61 4.51 -11.59
N ALA A 90 7.68 3.70 -11.73
CA ALA A 90 8.68 3.89 -12.79
C ALA A 90 8.07 3.75 -14.19
N LEU A 91 7.17 2.78 -14.38
CA LEU A 91 6.44 2.60 -15.64
C LEU A 91 5.55 3.79 -15.94
N GLY A 92 4.86 4.33 -14.92
CA GLY A 92 4.02 5.52 -15.05
C GLY A 92 4.82 6.76 -15.46
N VAL A 93 5.93 7.02 -14.80
CA VAL A 93 6.84 8.12 -15.16
C VAL A 93 7.41 7.92 -16.57
N GLY A 94 7.80 6.68 -16.93
CA GLY A 94 8.30 6.35 -18.26
C GLY A 94 7.28 6.60 -19.36
N VAL A 95 6.04 6.17 -19.19
CA VAL A 95 4.97 6.38 -20.19
C VAL A 95 4.53 7.85 -20.22
N ALA A 96 4.44 8.52 -19.07
CA ALA A 96 4.11 9.94 -19.00
C ALA A 96 5.18 10.81 -19.68
N SER A 97 6.45 10.41 -19.67
CA SER A 97 7.55 11.15 -20.32
C SER A 97 7.46 11.17 -21.87
N ILE A 98 6.66 10.27 -22.47
CA ILE A 98 6.39 10.28 -23.91
C ILE A 98 5.50 11.47 -24.29
N ARG A 99 4.73 11.98 -23.33
CA ARG A 99 3.85 13.15 -23.52
C ARG A 99 4.63 14.44 -23.21
N SER A 100 4.34 15.48 -23.99
CA SER A 100 4.98 16.80 -23.85
C SER A 100 4.09 17.86 -23.21
N ASP A 101 2.91 17.45 -22.67
CA ASP A 101 1.95 18.37 -22.08
C ASP A 101 2.23 18.62 -20.57
N GLU A 102 1.77 19.76 -20.04
CA GLU A 102 1.99 20.18 -18.66
C GLU A 102 1.42 19.20 -17.62
N ASN A 103 0.38 18.43 -17.99
CA ASN A 103 -0.28 17.47 -17.12
C ASN A 103 0.45 16.11 -17.04
N ALA A 104 1.42 15.86 -17.93
CA ALA A 104 2.10 14.55 -18.02
C ALA A 104 2.70 14.11 -16.68
N LYS A 105 3.35 15.03 -15.93
CA LYS A 105 3.91 14.75 -14.60
C LYS A 105 2.84 14.39 -13.56
N ALA A 106 1.70 15.07 -13.58
CA ALA A 106 0.60 14.77 -12.65
C ALA A 106 -0.07 13.45 -12.98
N ASP A 107 -0.15 13.10 -14.26
CA ASP A 107 -0.74 11.86 -14.75
C ASP A 107 0.15 10.62 -14.49
N SER A 108 1.42 10.79 -14.15
CA SER A 108 2.29 9.68 -13.73
C SER A 108 1.94 9.11 -12.35
N PHE A 109 1.14 9.81 -11.55
CA PHE A 109 0.61 9.35 -10.28
C PHE A 109 -0.80 8.77 -10.42
N GLY A 110 -1.26 8.06 -9.40
CA GLY A 110 -2.58 7.45 -9.31
C GLY A 110 -2.65 6.06 -9.95
N LEU A 111 -1.52 5.49 -10.31
CA LEU A 111 -1.44 4.18 -10.96
C LEU A 111 -1.56 3.05 -9.95
N VAL A 112 -0.87 3.17 -8.82
CA VAL A 112 -0.90 2.17 -7.75
C VAL A 112 -2.31 2.06 -7.20
N GLY A 113 -2.97 3.20 -6.94
CA GLY A 113 -4.36 3.22 -6.47
C GLY A 113 -5.36 2.62 -7.46
N LEU A 114 -5.19 2.82 -8.78
CA LEU A 114 -6.02 2.14 -9.78
C LEU A 114 -5.70 0.65 -9.86
N CYS A 115 -4.42 0.26 -9.81
CA CYS A 115 -4.01 -1.15 -9.83
C CYS A 115 -4.55 -1.92 -8.63
N SER A 116 -4.72 -1.28 -7.47
CA SER A 116 -5.31 -1.90 -6.27
C SER A 116 -6.80 -2.27 -6.44
N ILE A 117 -7.52 -1.60 -7.34
CA ILE A 117 -8.93 -1.92 -7.64
C ILE A 117 -9.05 -3.28 -8.35
N GLY A 118 -8.06 -3.64 -9.17
CA GLY A 118 -8.04 -4.90 -9.92
C GLY A 118 -8.21 -6.14 -9.04
N PRO A 119 -7.33 -6.35 -8.06
CA PRO A 119 -7.45 -7.41 -7.06
C PRO A 119 -8.81 -7.45 -6.37
N ILE A 120 -9.29 -6.30 -5.88
CA ILE A 120 -10.59 -6.22 -5.20
C ILE A 120 -11.69 -6.80 -6.09
N LEU A 121 -11.82 -6.30 -7.32
CA LEU A 121 -12.84 -6.77 -8.25
C LEU A 121 -12.66 -8.24 -8.62
N SER A 122 -11.41 -8.66 -8.84
CA SER A 122 -11.12 -10.05 -9.23
C SER A 122 -11.47 -11.03 -8.13
N VAL A 123 -11.19 -10.71 -6.85
CA VAL A 123 -11.53 -11.58 -5.72
C VAL A 123 -13.02 -11.56 -5.43
N LEU A 124 -13.71 -10.40 -5.57
CA LEU A 124 -15.18 -10.35 -5.47
C LEU A 124 -15.84 -11.21 -6.56
N LEU A 125 -15.35 -11.18 -7.80
CA LEU A 125 -15.83 -12.03 -8.89
C LEU A 125 -15.52 -13.51 -8.63
N LEU A 126 -14.33 -13.82 -8.10
CA LEU A 126 -13.97 -15.19 -7.71
C LEU A 126 -14.94 -15.71 -6.68
N GLY A 127 -15.27 -14.93 -5.65
CA GLY A 127 -16.21 -15.30 -4.61
C GLY A 127 -17.64 -15.53 -5.12
N ALA A 128 -18.06 -14.81 -6.16
CA ALA A 128 -19.36 -15.05 -6.80
C ALA A 128 -19.42 -16.38 -7.58
N ILE A 129 -18.27 -16.86 -8.10
CA ILE A 129 -18.16 -18.10 -8.88
C ILE A 129 -17.83 -19.30 -7.97
N TYR A 130 -16.91 -19.10 -7.05
CA TYR A 130 -16.46 -20.11 -6.08
C TYR A 130 -17.38 -20.07 -4.86
N LYS A 131 -18.24 -21.07 -4.72
CA LYS A 131 -18.98 -21.25 -3.46
C LYS A 131 -17.99 -21.70 -2.40
N THR A 132 -17.65 -20.79 -1.50
CA THR A 132 -16.80 -21.07 -0.34
C THR A 132 -17.44 -22.18 0.49
N GLN A 133 -16.70 -23.25 0.70
CA GLN A 133 -17.06 -24.22 1.75
C GLN A 133 -16.54 -23.63 3.06
N PRO A 134 -17.34 -23.65 4.14
CA PRO A 134 -16.84 -23.21 5.42
C PRO A 134 -15.62 -24.06 5.77
N ALA A 135 -14.45 -23.48 5.70
CA ALA A 135 -13.23 -24.15 6.09
C ALA A 135 -13.30 -24.39 7.59
N GLN A 136 -13.12 -25.62 7.99
CA GLN A 136 -12.68 -25.94 9.34
C GLN A 136 -11.23 -25.47 9.38
N GLY A 137 -11.04 -24.18 9.71
CA GLY A 137 -9.71 -23.60 9.78
C GLY A 137 -8.88 -24.33 10.80
N GLU A 138 -7.90 -25.08 10.36
CA GLU A 138 -6.70 -25.26 11.16
C GLU A 138 -6.04 -23.88 11.21
N SER A 139 -6.34 -23.13 12.28
CA SER A 139 -5.60 -21.95 12.67
C SER A 139 -4.13 -22.33 12.59
N GLY A 140 -3.35 -21.57 11.80
CA GLY A 140 -1.93 -21.82 11.69
C GLY A 140 -1.34 -21.86 13.09
N THR A 141 -1.03 -23.06 13.58
CA THR A 141 -0.42 -23.26 14.88
C THR A 141 0.90 -22.55 14.86
N VAL A 142 0.94 -21.36 15.46
CA VAL A 142 2.19 -20.67 15.72
C VAL A 142 2.95 -21.59 16.67
N SER A 143 3.92 -22.33 16.13
CA SER A 143 4.85 -23.14 16.94
C SER A 143 5.58 -22.19 17.85
N GLY A 144 5.26 -22.21 19.13
CA GLY A 144 5.92 -21.39 20.14
C GLY A 144 7.39 -21.79 20.20
N VAL A 145 8.26 -20.91 19.74
CA VAL A 145 9.72 -21.10 19.84
C VAL A 145 10.13 -20.91 21.28
N ALA A 146 10.58 -21.99 21.93
CA ALA A 146 10.92 -21.96 23.35
C ALA A 146 12.34 -21.39 23.61
N THR A 147 13.23 -21.43 22.62
CA THR A 147 14.63 -21.01 22.79
C THR A 147 15.15 -20.21 21.58
N THR A 148 16.10 -19.29 21.85
CA THR A 148 16.79 -18.52 20.78
C THR A 148 17.56 -19.43 19.81
N VAL A 149 17.94 -20.62 20.22
CA VAL A 149 18.61 -21.60 19.35
C VAL A 149 17.63 -22.22 18.35
N GLU A 150 16.40 -22.51 18.80
CA GLU A 150 15.32 -22.97 17.91
C GLU A 150 14.95 -21.88 16.91
N LEU A 151 14.76 -20.65 17.36
CA LEU A 151 14.53 -19.51 16.48
C LEU A 151 15.61 -19.39 15.41
N GLY A 152 16.90 -19.51 15.80
CA GLY A 152 18.00 -19.47 14.84
C GLY A 152 17.98 -20.62 13.83
N LYS A 153 17.50 -21.81 14.21
CA LYS A 153 17.30 -22.93 13.29
C LYS A 153 16.15 -22.66 12.33
N ASP A 154 15.04 -22.11 12.83
CA ASP A 154 13.88 -21.77 11.99
C ASP A 154 14.26 -20.73 10.92
N TYR A 155 15.04 -19.71 11.29
CA TYR A 155 15.61 -18.76 10.32
C TYR A 155 16.48 -19.46 9.25
N LEU A 156 17.35 -20.39 9.64
CA LEU A 156 18.20 -21.11 8.70
C LEU A 156 17.41 -22.06 7.80
N HIS A 157 16.34 -22.66 8.31
CA HIS A 157 15.46 -23.54 7.52
C HIS A 157 14.58 -22.78 6.56
N ALA A 158 14.08 -21.61 6.94
CA ALA A 158 13.26 -20.75 6.11
C ALA A 158 14.05 -20.01 5.01
N LEU A 159 15.34 -19.75 5.22
CA LEU A 159 16.16 -18.96 4.32
C LEU A 159 16.24 -19.51 2.89
N PRO A 160 16.36 -20.83 2.62
CA PRO A 160 16.30 -21.39 1.26
C PRO A 160 14.95 -21.18 0.57
N GLU A 161 13.85 -21.20 1.33
CA GLU A 161 12.50 -20.98 0.83
C GLU A 161 12.37 -19.53 0.32
N TYR A 162 12.74 -18.55 1.16
CA TYR A 162 12.71 -17.14 0.74
C TYR A 162 13.73 -16.78 -0.33
N LEU A 163 14.88 -17.46 -0.38
CA LEU A 163 15.80 -17.35 -1.52
C LEU A 163 15.13 -17.77 -2.82
N TRP A 164 14.38 -18.87 -2.81
CA TRP A 164 13.67 -19.35 -3.98
C TRP A 164 12.51 -18.42 -4.35
N GLU A 165 11.72 -18.00 -3.38
CA GLU A 165 10.57 -17.10 -3.55
C GLU A 165 11.00 -15.76 -4.18
N VAL A 166 11.99 -15.08 -3.60
CA VAL A 166 12.54 -13.82 -4.13
C VAL A 166 13.18 -14.02 -5.51
N THR A 167 13.82 -15.18 -5.77
CA THR A 167 14.35 -15.50 -7.10
C THR A 167 13.23 -15.56 -8.12
N MET A 168 12.14 -16.29 -7.83
CA MET A 168 10.99 -16.40 -8.73
C MET A 168 10.28 -15.07 -8.95
N ALA A 169 10.24 -14.22 -7.92
CA ALA A 169 9.67 -12.88 -8.00
C ALA A 169 10.51 -11.92 -8.87
N LEU A 170 11.83 -11.90 -8.70
CA LEU A 170 12.73 -11.02 -9.45
C LEU A 170 13.06 -11.52 -10.86
N LEU A 171 13.01 -12.83 -11.08
CA LEU A 171 13.42 -13.44 -12.35
C LEU A 171 12.72 -12.83 -13.58
N PRO A 172 11.39 -12.63 -13.60
CA PRO A 172 10.72 -12.03 -14.76
C PRO A 172 11.22 -10.61 -15.05
N ILE A 173 11.44 -9.80 -14.00
CA ILE A 173 11.92 -8.42 -14.12
C ILE A 173 13.35 -8.40 -14.69
N VAL A 174 14.23 -9.25 -14.16
CA VAL A 174 15.62 -9.37 -14.60
C VAL A 174 15.69 -9.86 -16.04
N VAL A 175 14.92 -10.89 -16.40
CA VAL A 175 14.87 -11.43 -17.76
C VAL A 175 14.37 -10.35 -18.74
N PHE A 176 13.30 -9.66 -18.40
CA PHE A 176 12.78 -8.56 -19.20
C PHE A 176 13.83 -7.45 -19.39
N PHE A 177 14.49 -7.03 -18.31
CA PHE A 177 15.57 -6.04 -18.39
C PHE A 177 16.71 -6.51 -19.28
N LEU A 178 17.16 -7.77 -19.15
CA LEU A 178 18.26 -8.31 -19.99
C LEU A 178 17.89 -8.38 -21.47
N ILE A 179 16.66 -8.78 -21.79
CA ILE A 179 16.16 -8.78 -23.17
C ILE A 179 16.23 -7.35 -23.74
N PHE A 180 15.70 -6.35 -23.03
CA PHE A 180 15.74 -4.95 -23.47
C PHE A 180 17.16 -4.39 -23.51
N GLN A 181 18.03 -4.80 -22.58
CA GLN A 181 19.44 -4.43 -22.58
C GLN A 181 20.14 -4.84 -23.90
N VAL A 182 19.85 -6.04 -24.39
CA VAL A 182 20.47 -6.56 -25.63
C VAL A 182 19.85 -5.92 -26.86
N ILE A 183 18.52 -5.79 -26.91
CA ILE A 183 17.80 -5.34 -28.11
C ILE A 183 17.86 -3.80 -28.29
N SER A 184 17.59 -3.05 -27.23
CA SER A 184 17.29 -1.62 -27.30
C SER A 184 18.23 -0.75 -26.46
N LEU A 185 18.39 -1.03 -25.18
CA LEU A 185 19.05 -0.12 -24.22
C LEU A 185 20.54 0.02 -24.48
N LYS A 186 21.24 -1.07 -24.77
CA LYS A 186 22.71 -1.11 -25.06
C LYS A 186 23.52 -0.22 -24.11
N LEU A 187 23.21 -0.28 -22.82
CA LEU A 187 23.83 0.55 -21.79
C LEU A 187 25.34 0.31 -21.75
N ARG A 188 26.10 1.37 -21.47
CA ARG A 188 27.56 1.30 -21.23
C ARG A 188 27.83 0.48 -19.94
N LYS A 189 29.04 -0.05 -19.80
CA LYS A 189 29.43 -0.95 -18.68
C LYS A 189 29.14 -0.35 -17.30
N LEU A 190 29.41 0.94 -17.06
CA LEU A 190 29.20 1.59 -15.75
C LEU A 190 27.72 1.66 -15.34
N PRO A 191 26.79 2.19 -16.14
CA PRO A 191 25.35 2.16 -15.81
C PRO A 191 24.83 0.74 -15.66
N PHE A 192 25.22 -0.19 -16.52
CA PHE A 192 24.82 -1.59 -16.44
C PHE A 192 25.26 -2.24 -15.11
N MET A 193 26.54 -2.08 -14.73
CA MET A 193 27.04 -2.61 -13.46
C MET A 193 26.32 -2.00 -12.24
N ARG A 194 25.96 -0.72 -12.26
CA ARG A 194 25.17 -0.09 -11.19
C ARG A 194 23.80 -0.75 -11.02
N ILE A 195 23.13 -1.06 -12.13
CA ILE A 195 21.83 -1.75 -12.10
C ILE A 195 21.99 -3.17 -11.55
N VAL A 196 22.99 -3.93 -12.03
CA VAL A 196 23.25 -5.30 -11.55
C VAL A 196 23.56 -5.32 -10.06
N ILE A 197 24.40 -4.40 -9.59
CA ILE A 197 24.70 -4.25 -8.15
C ILE A 197 23.42 -3.87 -7.38
N GLY A 198 22.59 -2.96 -7.90
CA GLY A 198 21.30 -2.59 -7.31
C GLY A 198 20.36 -3.79 -7.18
N ILE A 199 20.24 -4.62 -8.24
CA ILE A 199 19.44 -5.84 -8.21
C ILE A 199 19.97 -6.82 -7.15
N LEU A 200 21.30 -6.98 -7.04
CA LEU A 200 21.89 -7.86 -6.03
C LEU A 200 21.59 -7.37 -4.60
N TYR A 201 21.72 -6.07 -4.34
CA TYR A 201 21.33 -5.50 -3.03
C TYR A 201 19.84 -5.68 -2.74
N THR A 202 18.97 -5.46 -3.73
CA THR A 202 17.53 -5.69 -3.61
C THR A 202 17.23 -7.15 -3.30
N TYR A 203 17.87 -8.08 -4.01
CA TYR A 203 17.70 -9.50 -3.78
C TYR A 203 18.08 -9.92 -2.35
N LEU A 204 19.29 -9.55 -1.90
CA LEU A 204 19.77 -9.88 -0.56
C LEU A 204 18.91 -9.18 0.51
N GLY A 205 18.55 -7.91 0.30
CA GLY A 205 17.71 -7.14 1.22
C GLY A 205 16.33 -7.75 1.38
N LEU A 206 15.68 -8.15 0.27
CA LEU A 206 14.35 -8.78 0.31
C LEU A 206 14.37 -10.15 0.98
N VAL A 207 15.36 -10.99 0.70
CA VAL A 207 15.50 -12.30 1.34
C VAL A 207 15.63 -12.15 2.85
N LEU A 208 16.52 -11.27 3.32
CA LEU A 208 16.71 -11.04 4.76
C LEU A 208 15.45 -10.42 5.40
N PHE A 209 14.83 -9.48 4.71
CA PHE A 209 13.64 -8.79 5.19
C PHE A 209 12.47 -9.78 5.34
N LEU A 210 12.14 -10.53 4.28
CA LEU A 210 11.02 -11.48 4.29
C LEU A 210 11.24 -12.62 5.28
N THR A 211 12.47 -13.16 5.35
CA THR A 211 12.80 -14.15 6.37
C THR A 211 12.58 -13.59 7.77
N GLY A 212 13.05 -12.36 8.03
CA GLY A 212 12.88 -11.69 9.32
C GLY A 212 11.44 -11.45 9.70
N VAL A 213 10.66 -11.01 8.74
CA VAL A 213 9.26 -10.65 8.96
C VAL A 213 8.40 -11.90 9.18
N ASN A 214 8.53 -12.91 8.33
CA ASN A 214 7.68 -14.10 8.41
C ASN A 214 8.06 -15.04 9.56
N VAL A 215 9.35 -15.24 9.82
CA VAL A 215 9.81 -16.14 10.91
C VAL A 215 9.79 -15.45 12.27
N GLY A 216 10.03 -14.13 12.31
CA GLY A 216 10.14 -13.40 13.56
C GLY A 216 8.89 -12.58 13.90
N PHE A 217 8.50 -11.65 13.02
CA PHE A 217 7.46 -10.68 13.33
C PHE A 217 6.04 -11.26 13.28
N SER A 218 5.73 -12.14 12.32
CA SER A 218 4.39 -12.70 12.17
C SER A 218 3.97 -13.55 13.38
N PRO A 219 4.76 -14.53 13.85
CA PRO A 219 4.47 -15.27 15.07
C PRO A 219 4.42 -14.39 16.32
N LEU A 220 5.29 -13.38 16.40
CA LEU A 220 5.29 -12.43 17.51
C LEU A 220 4.02 -11.59 17.52
N GLY A 221 3.59 -11.09 16.35
CA GLY A 221 2.36 -10.34 16.20
C GLY A 221 1.16 -11.13 16.70
N TYR A 222 1.00 -12.35 16.22
CA TYR A 222 -0.07 -13.25 16.64
C TYR A 222 -0.06 -13.52 18.17
N ALA A 223 1.08 -13.92 18.71
CA ALA A 223 1.20 -14.19 20.15
C ALA A 223 0.91 -12.95 21.01
N LEU A 224 1.34 -11.77 20.57
CA LEU A 224 1.08 -10.51 21.25
C LEU A 224 -0.42 -10.15 21.21
N GLY A 225 -1.06 -10.33 20.06
CA GLY A 225 -2.50 -10.13 19.92
C GLY A 225 -3.31 -11.03 20.84
N ALA A 226 -3.01 -12.31 20.84
CA ALA A 226 -3.66 -13.30 21.72
C ALA A 226 -3.44 -12.99 23.20
N ALA A 227 -2.21 -12.65 23.62
CA ALA A 227 -1.89 -12.35 25.02
C ALA A 227 -2.57 -11.07 25.54
N LEU A 228 -2.85 -10.11 24.67
CA LEU A 228 -3.53 -8.87 25.03
C LEU A 228 -5.07 -8.98 24.96
N ALA A 229 -5.59 -10.01 24.37
CA ALA A 229 -7.05 -10.25 24.29
C ALA A 229 -7.66 -10.70 25.63
N GLU A 230 -6.85 -10.95 26.66
CA GLU A 230 -7.30 -11.42 27.96
C GLU A 230 -7.61 -10.29 28.96
N GLY A 231 -8.82 -10.34 29.54
CA GLY A 231 -9.23 -9.47 30.64
C GLY A 231 -9.19 -7.98 30.30
N TRP A 232 -8.68 -7.15 31.20
CA TRP A 232 -8.62 -5.69 31.02
C TRP A 232 -7.64 -5.23 29.93
N LYS A 233 -6.69 -6.09 29.54
CA LYS A 233 -5.69 -5.78 28.52
C LYS A 233 -6.27 -5.55 27.13
N VAL A 234 -7.50 -6.01 26.88
CA VAL A 234 -8.24 -5.76 25.62
C VAL A 234 -8.28 -4.28 25.25
N TYR A 235 -8.37 -3.39 26.24
CA TYR A 235 -8.34 -1.94 26.00
C TYR A 235 -7.00 -1.42 25.49
N LEU A 236 -5.91 -2.19 25.62
CA LEU A 236 -4.59 -1.85 25.10
C LEU A 236 -4.41 -2.23 23.62
N LEU A 237 -5.26 -3.10 23.06
CA LEU A 237 -5.17 -3.54 21.66
C LEU A 237 -5.18 -2.36 20.70
N ALA A 238 -6.15 -1.46 20.83
CA ALA A 238 -6.27 -0.31 19.93
C ALA A 238 -5.11 0.70 20.08
N PRO A 239 -4.73 1.18 21.30
CA PRO A 239 -3.59 2.07 21.46
C PRO A 239 -2.27 1.46 20.96
N LEU A 240 -2.06 0.15 21.18
CA LEU A 240 -0.85 -0.52 20.72
C LEU A 240 -0.83 -0.65 19.20
N ALA A 241 -1.95 -1.02 18.58
CA ALA A 241 -2.06 -1.05 17.12
C ALA A 241 -1.84 0.34 16.50
N MET A 242 -2.31 1.40 17.14
CA MET A 242 -2.01 2.78 16.71
C MET A 242 -0.51 3.07 16.75
N LEU A 243 0.15 2.68 17.83
CA LEU A 243 1.60 2.84 17.99
C LEU A 243 2.38 2.01 16.97
N MET A 244 1.97 0.76 16.74
CA MET A 244 2.54 -0.12 15.73
C MET A 244 2.40 0.49 14.32
N GLY A 245 1.22 0.96 13.95
CA GLY A 245 0.97 1.61 12.66
C GLY A 245 1.85 2.84 12.43
N TRP A 246 2.10 3.63 13.48
CA TRP A 246 3.03 4.77 13.41
C TRP A 246 4.44 4.34 13.05
N PHE A 247 4.96 3.29 13.68
CA PHE A 247 6.33 2.82 13.45
C PHE A 247 6.47 2.03 12.15
N ILE A 248 5.45 1.28 11.74
CA ILE A 248 5.46 0.49 10.51
C ILE A 248 5.70 1.37 9.29
N ILE A 249 5.01 2.51 9.18
CA ILE A 249 5.20 3.44 8.08
C ILE A 249 6.64 3.96 7.98
N ASN A 250 7.28 4.18 9.12
CA ASN A 250 8.68 4.65 9.13
C ASN A 250 9.68 3.53 8.78
N ALA A 251 9.30 2.28 8.90
CA ALA A 251 10.12 1.11 8.55
C ALA A 251 9.84 0.60 7.13
N GLU A 252 8.73 0.99 6.49
CA GLU A 252 8.28 0.49 5.19
C GLU A 252 9.11 1.05 4.03
N PRO A 253 9.86 0.21 3.28
CA PRO A 253 10.74 0.68 2.20
C PRO A 253 9.99 1.38 1.06
N ALA A 254 8.79 0.90 0.72
CA ALA A 254 7.97 1.45 -0.35
C ALA A 254 7.51 2.89 -0.04
N VAL A 255 7.23 3.18 1.23
CA VAL A 255 6.85 4.52 1.71
C VAL A 255 8.00 5.52 1.51
N HIS A 256 9.24 5.12 1.81
CA HIS A 256 10.41 5.99 1.59
C HIS A 256 10.58 6.32 0.11
N THR A 257 10.38 5.33 -0.77
CA THR A 257 10.46 5.53 -2.22
C THR A 257 9.38 6.50 -2.70
N LEU A 258 8.13 6.31 -2.27
CA LEU A 258 7.02 7.20 -2.62
C LEU A 258 7.29 8.63 -2.13
N ASN A 259 7.66 8.80 -0.86
CA ASN A 259 7.90 10.11 -0.26
C ASN A 259 8.97 10.89 -1.04
N LYS A 260 10.06 10.21 -1.42
CA LYS A 260 11.15 10.82 -2.20
C LYS A 260 10.70 11.17 -3.62
N GLN A 261 9.95 10.30 -4.29
CA GLN A 261 9.42 10.57 -5.63
C GLN A 261 8.42 11.73 -5.63
N VAL A 262 7.55 11.82 -4.62
CA VAL A 262 6.61 12.94 -4.47
C VAL A 262 7.36 14.24 -4.26
N GLU A 263 8.41 14.28 -3.44
CA GLU A 263 9.23 15.47 -3.22
C GLU A 263 9.96 15.89 -4.49
N GLU A 264 10.58 14.96 -5.23
CA GLU A 264 11.29 15.24 -6.47
C GLU A 264 10.34 15.74 -7.58
N LEU A 265 9.20 15.07 -7.79
CA LEU A 265 8.25 15.43 -8.85
C LEU A 265 7.45 16.70 -8.53
N SER A 266 7.23 17.00 -7.25
CA SER A 266 6.60 18.24 -6.80
C SER A 266 7.58 19.42 -6.71
N ALA A 267 8.86 19.24 -7.09
CA ALA A 267 9.93 20.20 -6.92
C ALA A 267 10.03 20.76 -5.48
N GLY A 268 9.84 19.88 -4.49
CA GLY A 268 9.91 20.22 -3.06
C GLY A 268 8.65 20.88 -2.48
N ALA A 269 7.60 21.10 -3.29
CA ALA A 269 6.34 21.68 -2.80
C ALA A 269 5.67 20.80 -1.73
N ILE A 270 5.85 19.48 -1.82
CA ILE A 270 5.43 18.50 -0.82
C ILE A 270 6.70 17.83 -0.28
N SER A 271 7.06 18.14 0.97
CA SER A 271 8.25 17.54 1.57
C SER A 271 8.02 16.07 1.94
N ALA A 272 9.04 15.22 1.76
CA ALA A 272 9.02 13.81 2.14
C ALA A 272 8.65 13.62 3.63
N LYS A 273 9.09 14.55 4.51
CA LYS A 273 8.77 14.54 5.94
C LYS A 273 7.27 14.76 6.21
N ALA A 274 6.63 15.70 5.51
CA ALA A 274 5.20 15.96 5.67
C ALA A 274 4.36 14.77 5.17
N MET A 275 4.75 14.17 4.05
CA MET A 275 4.14 12.94 3.54
C MET A 275 4.26 11.79 4.55
N GLY A 276 5.47 11.50 5.04
CA GLY A 276 5.71 10.45 6.02
C GLY A 276 4.89 10.63 7.29
N MET A 277 4.79 11.87 7.81
CA MET A 277 3.97 12.17 8.98
C MET A 277 2.47 11.97 8.71
N SER A 278 1.96 12.40 7.56
CA SER A 278 0.57 12.19 7.15
C SER A 278 0.23 10.70 7.07
N LEU A 279 1.12 9.90 6.48
CA LEU A 279 0.96 8.45 6.38
C LEU A 279 1.04 7.75 7.75
N SER A 280 1.97 8.17 8.62
CA SER A 280 2.07 7.63 9.98
C SER A 280 0.79 7.87 10.79
N ILE A 281 0.18 9.06 10.69
CA ILE A 281 -1.11 9.37 11.31
C ILE A 281 -2.21 8.49 10.71
N ALA A 282 -2.24 8.34 9.39
CA ALA A 282 -3.23 7.52 8.69
C ALA A 282 -3.22 6.07 9.17
N VAL A 283 -2.05 5.44 9.14
CA VAL A 283 -1.92 4.01 9.48
C VAL A 283 -2.08 3.80 10.99
N SER A 284 -1.64 4.75 11.81
CA SER A 284 -1.95 4.73 13.25
C SER A 284 -3.46 4.71 13.49
N ALA A 285 -4.21 5.61 12.87
CA ALA A 285 -5.67 5.65 13.01
C ALA A 285 -6.33 4.38 12.44
N ALA A 286 -5.86 3.87 11.30
CA ALA A 286 -6.34 2.62 10.70
C ALA A 286 -6.17 1.43 11.64
N GLY A 287 -4.98 1.28 12.27
CA GLY A 287 -4.71 0.23 13.24
C GLY A 287 -5.65 0.29 14.44
N GLY A 288 -5.91 1.50 14.97
CA GLY A 288 -6.87 1.72 16.05
C GLY A 288 -8.29 1.31 15.66
N LEU A 289 -8.76 1.72 14.48
CA LEU A 289 -10.08 1.35 13.93
C LEU A 289 -10.21 -0.15 13.69
N ALA A 290 -9.14 -0.79 13.16
CA ALA A 290 -9.12 -2.24 12.95
C ALA A 290 -9.26 -3.00 14.28
N MET A 291 -8.57 -2.60 15.34
CA MET A 291 -8.71 -3.24 16.64
C MET A 291 -10.07 -2.97 17.29
N LEU A 292 -10.63 -1.78 17.14
CA LEU A 292 -12.01 -1.53 17.57
C LEU A 292 -12.98 -2.46 16.86
N ARG A 293 -12.76 -2.72 15.56
CA ARG A 293 -13.57 -3.67 14.80
C ARG A 293 -13.42 -5.10 15.31
N VAL A 294 -12.19 -5.56 15.57
CA VAL A 294 -11.93 -6.90 16.15
C VAL A 294 -12.64 -7.06 17.49
N ILE A 295 -12.65 -6.02 18.34
CA ILE A 295 -13.30 -6.08 19.67
C ILE A 295 -14.82 -6.06 19.55
N THR A 296 -15.38 -5.33 18.59
CA THR A 296 -16.83 -5.08 18.49
C THR A 296 -17.55 -5.99 17.50
N GLY A 297 -16.84 -6.66 16.59
CA GLY A 297 -17.43 -7.48 15.52
C GLY A 297 -18.22 -6.67 14.48
N ILE A 298 -17.97 -5.34 14.35
CA ILE A 298 -18.68 -4.49 13.39
C ILE A 298 -18.21 -4.81 11.97
N SER A 299 -19.16 -4.96 11.02
CA SER A 299 -18.82 -5.21 9.62
C SER A 299 -17.94 -4.12 9.04
N ILE A 300 -16.94 -4.55 8.24
CA ILE A 300 -15.98 -3.65 7.58
C ILE A 300 -16.64 -2.60 6.68
N MET A 301 -17.82 -2.90 6.12
CA MET A 301 -18.55 -1.99 5.22
C MET A 301 -18.90 -0.67 5.89
N TYR A 302 -19.17 -0.66 7.22
CA TYR A 302 -19.43 0.57 7.95
C TYR A 302 -18.22 1.52 8.01
N PHE A 303 -17.03 1.02 7.76
CA PHE A 303 -15.80 1.83 7.68
C PHE A 303 -15.42 2.14 6.23
N LEU A 304 -15.47 1.14 5.33
CA LEU A 304 -15.02 1.31 3.95
C LEU A 304 -15.93 2.25 3.14
N VAL A 305 -17.27 2.07 3.25
CA VAL A 305 -18.19 2.90 2.48
C VAL A 305 -18.04 4.39 2.83
N PRO A 306 -18.13 4.82 4.11
CA PRO A 306 -17.92 6.22 4.44
C PRO A 306 -16.51 6.71 4.11
N GLY A 307 -15.47 5.88 4.36
CA GLY A 307 -14.08 6.26 4.10
C GLY A 307 -13.82 6.54 2.62
N TYR A 308 -14.22 5.65 1.73
CA TYR A 308 -14.09 5.88 0.29
C TYR A 308 -14.99 7.01 -0.22
N LEU A 309 -16.20 7.17 0.32
CA LEU A 309 -17.06 8.31 -0.01
C LEU A 309 -16.39 9.64 0.37
N ILE A 310 -15.80 9.73 1.57
CA ILE A 310 -15.04 10.91 2.01
C ILE A 310 -13.83 11.13 1.08
N ALA A 311 -13.06 10.09 0.78
CA ALA A 311 -11.89 10.19 -0.10
C ALA A 311 -12.28 10.67 -1.51
N LEU A 312 -13.35 10.13 -2.09
CA LEU A 312 -13.85 10.56 -3.40
C LEU A 312 -14.42 11.98 -3.34
N ALA A 313 -15.14 12.35 -2.28
CA ALA A 313 -15.64 13.72 -2.08
C ALA A 313 -14.49 14.73 -1.97
N LEU A 314 -13.46 14.43 -1.16
CA LEU A 314 -12.27 15.28 -1.02
C LEU A 314 -11.57 15.51 -2.36
N SER A 315 -11.58 14.53 -3.28
CA SER A 315 -10.97 14.67 -4.61
C SER A 315 -11.52 15.84 -5.44
N PHE A 316 -12.70 16.37 -5.11
CA PHE A 316 -13.27 17.54 -5.78
C PHE A 316 -12.71 18.88 -5.25
N PHE A 317 -12.17 18.88 -4.03
CA PHE A 317 -11.70 20.08 -3.33
C PHE A 317 -10.19 20.26 -3.36
N VAL A 318 -9.44 19.21 -3.76
CA VAL A 318 -7.97 19.24 -3.81
C VAL A 318 -7.44 19.17 -5.24
N PRO A 319 -6.20 19.65 -5.50
CA PRO A 319 -5.56 19.51 -6.80
C PRO A 319 -5.45 18.05 -7.24
N ARG A 320 -5.51 17.82 -8.55
CA ARG A 320 -5.45 16.46 -9.16
C ARG A 320 -4.23 15.67 -8.71
N THR A 321 -3.10 16.33 -8.56
CA THR A 321 -1.84 15.71 -8.10
C THR A 321 -1.97 15.14 -6.69
N PHE A 322 -2.57 15.88 -5.75
CA PHE A 322 -2.78 15.39 -4.39
C PHE A 322 -3.76 14.21 -4.34
N THR A 323 -4.82 14.24 -5.15
CA THR A 323 -5.71 13.08 -5.28
C THR A 323 -4.95 11.84 -5.79
N ALA A 324 -4.14 12.01 -6.83
CA ALA A 324 -3.36 10.91 -7.40
C ALA A 324 -2.35 10.33 -6.39
N ILE A 325 -1.58 11.20 -5.72
CA ILE A 325 -0.64 10.81 -4.67
C ILE A 325 -1.37 10.12 -3.49
N ALA A 326 -2.54 10.62 -3.09
CA ALA A 326 -3.31 10.02 -2.01
C ALA A 326 -3.69 8.57 -2.33
N PHE A 327 -4.22 8.32 -3.53
CA PHE A 327 -4.61 6.97 -3.94
C PHE A 327 -3.40 6.03 -4.10
N ASP A 328 -2.27 6.52 -4.59
CA ASP A 328 -1.02 5.74 -4.60
C ASP A 328 -0.52 5.44 -3.18
N SER A 329 -0.65 6.41 -2.28
CA SER A 329 -0.21 6.26 -0.88
C SER A 329 -0.96 5.17 -0.13
N GLY A 330 -2.24 4.95 -0.45
CA GLY A 330 -3.03 3.87 0.15
C GLY A 330 -2.43 2.49 -0.14
N GLY A 331 -2.12 2.22 -1.41
CA GLY A 331 -1.48 0.97 -1.79
C GLY A 331 -0.07 0.81 -1.21
N VAL A 332 0.69 1.92 -1.13
CA VAL A 332 2.06 1.89 -0.58
C VAL A 332 2.09 1.67 0.93
N ALA A 333 1.12 2.21 1.66
CA ALA A 333 1.07 2.13 3.12
C ALA A 333 0.64 0.75 3.65
N SER A 334 -0.02 -0.04 2.82
CA SER A 334 -0.50 -1.39 3.16
C SER A 334 0.50 -2.50 2.81
N GLY A 335 1.79 -2.22 2.90
CA GLY A 335 2.88 -3.11 2.52
C GLY A 335 3.14 -4.28 3.49
N PRO A 336 4.30 -4.97 3.32
CA PRO A 336 4.63 -6.23 3.99
C PRO A 336 4.45 -6.22 5.50
N LEU A 337 4.92 -5.18 6.19
CA LEU A 337 4.82 -5.12 7.66
C LEU A 337 3.37 -5.04 8.14
N THR A 338 2.47 -4.47 7.37
CA THR A 338 1.04 -4.46 7.69
C THR A 338 0.45 -5.87 7.56
N ALA A 339 0.76 -6.58 6.47
CA ALA A 339 0.25 -7.91 6.21
C ALA A 339 0.86 -8.99 7.13
N THR A 340 2.14 -8.85 7.48
CA THR A 340 2.89 -9.90 8.20
C THR A 340 3.06 -9.65 9.70
N PHE A 341 2.70 -8.46 10.20
CA PHE A 341 2.77 -8.14 11.64
C PHE A 341 1.44 -7.64 12.19
N MET A 342 0.82 -6.62 11.55
CA MET A 342 -0.46 -6.08 12.06
C MET A 342 -1.63 -7.05 11.83
N LEU A 343 -1.68 -7.73 10.67
CA LEU A 343 -2.74 -8.69 10.40
C LEU A 343 -2.64 -9.92 11.33
N PRO A 344 -1.48 -10.59 11.53
CA PRO A 344 -1.33 -11.62 12.57
C PRO A 344 -1.68 -11.13 13.97
N PHE A 345 -1.33 -9.89 14.33
CA PHE A 345 -1.73 -9.30 15.61
C PHE A 345 -3.26 -9.23 15.77
N ALA A 346 -3.95 -8.80 14.70
CA ALA A 346 -5.41 -8.76 14.67
C ALA A 346 -6.02 -10.18 14.70
N THR A 347 -5.42 -11.12 13.98
CA THR A 347 -5.86 -12.52 13.94
C THR A 347 -5.74 -13.18 15.32
N GLY A 348 -4.57 -13.06 15.97
CA GLY A 348 -4.37 -13.60 17.32
C GLY A 348 -5.32 -12.99 18.35
N ALA A 349 -5.57 -11.68 18.28
CA ALA A 349 -6.54 -11.01 19.15
C ALA A 349 -7.98 -11.49 18.87
N CYS A 350 -8.36 -11.63 17.60
CA CYS A 350 -9.68 -12.08 17.17
C CYS A 350 -9.97 -13.51 17.65
N GLU A 351 -9.05 -14.44 17.43
CA GLU A 351 -9.21 -15.85 17.88
C GLU A 351 -9.31 -15.94 19.41
N ALA A 352 -8.48 -15.23 20.13
CA ALA A 352 -8.51 -15.22 21.59
C ALA A 352 -9.81 -14.62 22.16
N LEU A 353 -10.44 -13.70 21.43
CA LEU A 353 -11.76 -13.14 21.76
C LEU A 353 -12.92 -14.04 21.30
N GLY A 354 -12.65 -15.11 20.55
CA GLY A 354 -13.67 -16.03 20.01
C GLY A 354 -14.43 -15.45 18.81
N GLY A 355 -13.85 -14.46 18.13
CA GLY A 355 -14.38 -13.87 16.89
C GLY A 355 -14.10 -14.73 15.65
N ASN A 356 -14.69 -14.34 14.53
CA ASN A 356 -14.42 -14.97 13.24
C ASN A 356 -13.30 -14.21 12.52
N VAL A 357 -12.17 -14.89 12.31
CA VAL A 357 -10.98 -14.30 11.69
C VAL A 357 -11.30 -13.71 10.31
N MET A 358 -12.08 -14.41 9.49
CA MET A 358 -12.40 -14.00 8.12
C MET A 358 -13.24 -12.70 8.06
N THR A 359 -14.16 -12.53 9.02
CA THR A 359 -15.04 -11.35 9.06
C THR A 359 -14.50 -10.24 9.94
N ASP A 360 -13.76 -10.55 11.02
CA ASP A 360 -13.44 -9.58 12.06
C ASP A 360 -11.95 -9.15 12.03
N ALA A 361 -11.00 -10.06 11.72
CA ALA A 361 -9.58 -9.73 11.62
C ALA A 361 -9.19 -9.25 10.21
N PHE A 362 -9.60 -9.96 9.16
CA PHE A 362 -9.40 -9.52 7.78
C PHE A 362 -10.12 -8.18 7.53
N GLY A 363 -9.62 -7.39 6.62
CA GLY A 363 -10.04 -6.01 6.38
C GLY A 363 -9.17 -4.97 7.10
N LEU A 364 -8.19 -5.39 7.91
CA LEU A 364 -7.21 -4.50 8.51
C LEU A 364 -6.37 -3.81 7.44
N VAL A 365 -5.87 -4.58 6.46
CA VAL A 365 -5.04 -4.06 5.37
C VAL A 365 -5.84 -3.07 4.53
N ALA A 366 -7.12 -3.36 4.29
CA ALA A 366 -8.04 -2.46 3.60
C ALA A 366 -8.22 -1.12 4.31
N LEU A 367 -8.35 -1.11 5.65
CA LEU A 367 -8.42 0.11 6.44
C LEU A 367 -7.11 0.90 6.37
N VAL A 368 -5.96 0.22 6.42
CA VAL A 368 -4.64 0.83 6.26
C VAL A 368 -4.48 1.43 4.87
N ALA A 369 -4.97 0.77 3.82
CA ALA A 369 -4.96 1.30 2.46
C ALA A 369 -5.92 2.50 2.27
N MET A 370 -7.05 2.52 2.97
CA MET A 370 -8.07 3.56 2.84
C MET A 370 -7.68 4.87 3.54
N MET A 371 -7.12 4.82 4.75
CA MET A 371 -6.88 6.02 5.57
C MET A 371 -5.92 7.03 4.93
N PRO A 372 -4.82 6.66 4.24
CA PRO A 372 -3.98 7.59 3.50
C PRO A 372 -4.73 8.38 2.42
N LEU A 373 -5.76 7.79 1.80
CA LEU A 373 -6.59 8.47 0.81
C LEU A 373 -7.22 9.75 1.38
N ILE A 374 -7.58 9.71 2.65
CA ILE A 374 -8.19 10.84 3.37
C ILE A 374 -7.11 11.80 3.87
N THR A 375 -6.12 11.30 4.61
CA THR A 375 -5.14 12.16 5.28
C THR A 375 -4.25 12.94 4.31
N VAL A 376 -3.82 12.33 3.21
CA VAL A 376 -3.01 13.00 2.18
C VAL A 376 -3.85 14.06 1.43
N GLN A 377 -5.13 13.78 1.18
CA GLN A 377 -6.00 14.81 0.58
C GLN A 377 -6.31 15.95 1.54
N VAL A 378 -6.50 15.69 2.83
CA VAL A 378 -6.61 16.74 3.86
C VAL A 378 -5.35 17.58 3.93
N MET A 379 -4.16 16.95 3.89
CA MET A 379 -2.89 17.68 3.79
C MET A 379 -2.85 18.56 2.53
N GLY A 380 -3.30 18.04 1.38
CA GLY A 380 -3.43 18.80 0.13
C GLY A 380 -4.36 20.00 0.24
N ALA A 381 -5.50 19.85 0.92
CA ALA A 381 -6.44 20.95 1.17
C ALA A 381 -5.80 22.03 2.05
N ILE A 382 -5.11 21.64 3.12
CA ILE A 382 -4.38 22.58 4.01
C ILE A 382 -3.29 23.32 3.20
N TYR A 383 -2.56 22.61 2.33
CA TYR A 383 -1.55 23.22 1.48
C TYR A 383 -2.16 24.29 0.56
N VAL A 384 -3.28 24.01 -0.10
CA VAL A 384 -3.98 24.98 -0.97
C VAL A 384 -4.44 26.21 -0.19
N VAL A 385 -4.97 26.03 1.01
CA VAL A 385 -5.39 27.16 1.86
C VAL A 385 -4.19 28.02 2.26
N LYS A 386 -3.08 27.38 2.69
CA LYS A 386 -1.86 28.11 3.07
C LYS A 386 -1.24 28.84 1.87
N SER A 387 -1.18 28.21 0.69
CA SER A 387 -0.60 28.85 -0.50
C SER A 387 -1.41 30.07 -0.95
N ARG A 388 -2.75 30.03 -0.83
CA ARG A 388 -3.60 31.20 -1.14
C ARG A 388 -3.36 32.37 -0.17
N HIS A 389 -3.07 32.09 1.11
CA HIS A 389 -2.74 33.16 2.07
C HIS A 389 -1.32 33.70 1.88
N ALA A 390 -0.36 32.85 1.44
CA ALA A 390 0.99 33.28 1.13
C ALA A 390 1.09 34.06 -0.20
N SER A 391 0.18 33.80 -1.13
CA SER A 391 0.10 34.53 -2.42
C SER A 391 -0.60 35.89 -2.31
N GLN A 392 -1.05 36.32 -1.15
CA GLN A 392 -1.26 37.73 -0.86
C GLN A 392 0.17 38.33 -0.68
N GLU A 393 0.84 38.59 -1.82
CA GLU A 393 2.07 39.34 -1.84
C GLU A 393 1.92 40.61 -0.99
N PRO A 394 2.91 40.96 -0.16
CA PRO A 394 2.99 42.31 0.34
C PRO A 394 2.99 43.20 -0.93
N GLN A 395 1.99 44.05 -1.07
CA GLN A 395 2.01 45.04 -2.13
C GLN A 395 3.37 45.70 -2.01
N LEU A 396 4.24 45.46 -3.01
CA LEU A 396 5.49 46.19 -3.12
C LEU A 396 5.11 47.64 -3.00
N PRO A 397 5.79 48.46 -2.15
CA PRO A 397 5.55 49.89 -2.09
C PRO A 397 5.58 50.43 -3.52
N ASP A 398 4.60 51.28 -3.85
CA ASP A 398 4.54 51.93 -5.15
C ASP A 398 5.72 52.89 -5.24
N PHE A 399 6.83 52.39 -5.80
CA PHE A 399 8.04 53.17 -6.02
C PHE A 399 7.78 54.08 -7.22
N GLY A 400 7.90 55.37 -7.05
CA GLY A 400 7.81 56.35 -8.14
C GLY A 400 8.87 56.05 -9.21
N ASP A 401 8.54 56.39 -10.49
CA ASP A 401 9.35 56.08 -11.70
C ASP A 401 10.84 56.49 -11.64
N ASN A 402 11.29 57.22 -10.63
CA ASN A 402 12.66 57.70 -10.44
C ASN A 402 13.30 57.29 -9.10
N GLU A 403 12.72 56.33 -8.38
CA GLU A 403 13.24 55.90 -7.09
C GLU A 403 14.27 54.78 -7.27
N ILE A 404 15.47 54.95 -6.76
CA ILE A 404 16.55 53.97 -6.82
C ILE A 404 16.32 52.97 -5.66
N ILE A 405 15.97 51.75 -5.98
CA ILE A 405 15.79 50.67 -5.00
C ILE A 405 17.15 50.02 -4.73
N GLU A 406 17.68 50.16 -3.52
CA GLU A 406 18.87 49.43 -3.08
C GLU A 406 18.49 47.98 -2.72
N LEU A 407 18.92 47.00 -3.54
CA LEU A 407 18.53 45.59 -3.46
C LEU A 407 19.16 44.81 -2.30
N TRP A 408 20.08 45.38 -1.54
CA TRP A 408 20.74 44.69 -0.40
C TRP A 408 20.11 44.93 0.98
N GLU A 409 19.13 45.79 1.10
CA GLU A 409 18.37 45.94 2.37
C GLU A 409 17.19 44.95 2.54
N ALA A 410 16.99 44.04 1.58
CA ALA A 410 15.90 43.09 1.58
C ALA A 410 16.35 41.61 1.84
N CYS A 411 17.45 41.41 2.59
CA CYS A 411 17.89 40.10 3.06
C CYS A 411 17.69 39.90 4.56
#